data_5a01253891e50d651c6859757d2476b7
#
_entry.id   5a01253891e50d651c6859757d2476b7
#
_cell.length_a   1.000
_cell.length_b   1.000
_cell.length_c   1.000
_cell.angle_alpha   90.00
_cell.angle_beta   90.00
_cell.angle_gamma   90.00
#
_symmetry.space_group_name_H-M   'P 1'
#
loop_
_entity.id
_entity.type
_entity.pdbx_description
1 polymer ?
#
loop_
_entity_poly.entity_id
_entity_poly.type
_entity_poly.pdbx_seq_one_letter_code
_entity_poly.pdbx_strand_id
1 'polypeptide(L)'
;MDINMQKRNEVLAQNVIKGLESRNMSGYYAADREAAVKQALELIPEGSSIAMGGCTSAHEIGLIKALEDGNYNYINRAKLAPRESLMAAYDADVFLSSANAITSDGVMVNIDGNSNRVSCIAQGPKKVVFIVGMNKVCSDLD
;
A
#
# COMPACT_ATOMS: atom_id res chain seq x y z
N MET A 1 19.08 0.32 -12.46
CA MET A 1 18.93 1.71 -11.98
C MET A 1 20.29 2.28 -11.64
N ASP A 2 20.52 3.53 -11.98
CA ASP A 2 21.74 4.25 -11.65
C ASP A 2 21.97 4.30 -10.13
N ILE A 3 23.23 4.09 -9.72
CA ILE A 3 23.63 4.11 -8.30
C ILE A 3 23.29 5.44 -7.62
N ASN A 4 23.44 6.55 -8.35
CA ASN A 4 23.12 7.87 -7.81
C ASN A 4 21.60 8.04 -7.58
N MET A 5 20.78 7.51 -8.48
CA MET A 5 19.32 7.48 -8.30
C MET A 5 18.91 6.59 -7.13
N GLN A 6 19.56 5.45 -6.96
CA GLN A 6 19.30 4.56 -5.84
C GLN A 6 19.58 5.24 -4.50
N LYS A 7 20.73 5.91 -4.40
CA LYS A 7 21.09 6.66 -3.17
C LYS A 7 20.12 7.80 -2.90
N ARG A 8 19.74 8.53 -3.94
CA ARG A 8 18.76 9.61 -3.83
C ARG A 8 17.42 9.08 -3.33
N ASN A 9 16.93 7.99 -3.91
CA ASN A 9 15.67 7.36 -3.51
C ASN A 9 15.72 6.89 -2.07
N GLU A 10 16.84 6.29 -1.65
CA GLU A 10 17.03 5.84 -0.29
C GLU A 10 16.97 6.99 0.71
N VAL A 11 17.65 8.11 0.44
CA VAL A 11 17.61 9.29 1.30
C VAL A 11 16.21 9.88 1.36
N LEU A 12 15.52 10.02 0.23
CA LEU A 12 14.14 10.49 0.19
C LEU A 12 13.22 9.55 0.98
N ALA A 13 13.38 8.25 0.82
CA ALA A 13 12.59 7.26 1.54
C ALA A 13 12.79 7.36 3.04
N GLN A 14 14.02 7.56 3.50
CA GLN A 14 14.30 7.72 4.93
C GLN A 14 13.62 8.96 5.51
N ASN A 15 13.57 10.06 4.77
CA ASN A 15 12.85 11.26 5.19
C ASN A 15 11.34 11.01 5.28
N VAL A 16 10.77 10.32 4.29
CA VAL A 16 9.35 9.95 4.30
C VAL A 16 9.05 9.03 5.48
N ILE A 17 9.86 8.03 5.71
CA ILE A 17 9.69 7.07 6.83
C ILE A 17 9.71 7.81 8.16
N LYS A 18 10.64 8.73 8.35
CA LYS A 18 10.72 9.54 9.56
C LYS A 18 9.44 10.34 9.79
N GLY A 19 8.90 10.93 8.74
CA GLY A 19 7.62 11.65 8.79
C GLY A 19 6.45 10.72 9.13
N LEU A 20 6.39 9.54 8.53
CA LEU A 20 5.36 8.54 8.82
C LEU A 20 5.43 8.10 10.29
N GLU A 21 6.62 7.81 10.79
CA GLU A 21 6.82 7.38 12.17
C GLU A 21 6.39 8.46 13.18
N SER A 22 6.58 9.73 12.85
CA SER A 22 6.12 10.84 13.68
C SER A 22 4.59 10.90 13.79
N ARG A 23 3.87 10.22 12.87
CA ARG A 23 2.40 10.13 12.82
C ARG A 23 1.88 8.74 13.20
N ASN A 24 2.68 7.96 13.93
CA ASN A 24 2.33 6.61 14.40
C ASN A 24 2.09 5.61 13.26
N MET A 25 2.77 5.80 12.13
CA MET A 25 2.77 4.86 11.02
C MET A 25 4.16 4.28 10.84
N SER A 26 4.24 3.00 10.47
CA SER A 26 5.52 2.37 10.17
C SER A 26 5.83 2.50 8.69
N GLY A 27 7.06 2.78 8.36
CA GLY A 27 7.50 2.91 6.97
C GLY A 27 8.68 1.99 6.68
N TYR A 28 8.74 1.51 5.45
CA TYR A 28 9.77 0.58 4.98
C TYR A 28 10.18 0.95 3.57
N TYR A 29 11.47 0.93 3.30
CA TYR A 29 12.00 1.15 1.97
C TYR A 29 12.38 -0.17 1.31
N ALA A 30 11.93 -0.37 0.09
CA ALA A 30 12.32 -1.52 -0.73
C ALA A 30 13.03 -1.02 -1.99
N ALA A 31 14.24 -1.51 -2.22
CA ALA A 31 15.06 -1.05 -3.34
C ALA A 31 14.58 -1.59 -4.69
N ASP A 32 13.92 -2.75 -4.69
CA ASP A 32 13.41 -3.40 -5.89
C ASP A 32 12.07 -4.11 -5.63
N ARG A 33 11.50 -4.68 -6.68
CA ARG A 33 10.20 -5.37 -6.61
C ARG A 33 10.22 -6.57 -5.67
N GLU A 34 11.27 -7.36 -5.71
CA GLU A 34 11.40 -8.56 -4.88
C GLU A 34 11.45 -8.19 -3.40
N ALA A 35 12.24 -7.18 -3.06
CA ALA A 35 12.32 -6.67 -1.70
C ALA A 35 10.97 -6.11 -1.22
N ALA A 36 10.22 -5.44 -2.10
CA ALA A 36 8.91 -4.90 -1.78
C ALA A 36 7.90 -6.00 -1.46
N VAL A 37 7.87 -7.07 -2.27
CA VAL A 37 6.99 -8.22 -2.02
C VAL A 37 7.35 -8.89 -0.71
N LYS A 38 8.62 -9.14 -0.47
CA LYS A 38 9.09 -9.78 0.77
C LYS A 38 8.68 -8.95 2.00
N GLN A 39 8.91 -7.65 1.95
CA GLN A 39 8.56 -6.76 3.06
C GLN A 39 7.04 -6.73 3.29
N ALA A 40 6.25 -6.68 2.23
CA ALA A 40 4.79 -6.70 2.34
C ALA A 40 4.30 -8.01 2.97
N LEU A 41 4.86 -9.14 2.55
CA LEU A 41 4.48 -10.44 3.12
C LEU A 41 4.85 -10.57 4.59
N GLU A 42 5.92 -9.94 5.03
CA GLU A 42 6.28 -9.89 6.46
C GLU A 42 5.25 -9.11 7.28
N LEU A 43 4.58 -8.13 6.68
CA LEU A 43 3.56 -7.30 7.34
C LEU A 43 2.17 -7.95 7.34
N ILE A 44 1.95 -8.95 6.50
CA ILE A 44 0.65 -9.59 6.31
C ILE A 44 0.69 -11.01 6.92
N PRO A 45 0.00 -11.24 8.05
CA PRO A 45 -0.01 -12.59 8.65
C PRO A 45 -0.66 -13.62 7.72
N GLU A 46 -0.11 -14.83 7.70
CA GLU A 46 -0.72 -15.94 6.97
C GLU A 46 -2.15 -16.20 7.46
N GLY A 47 -3.01 -16.59 6.55
CA GLY A 47 -4.42 -16.83 6.83
C GLY A 47 -5.28 -15.57 6.85
N SER A 48 -4.67 -14.38 6.69
CA SER A 48 -5.42 -13.11 6.66
C SER A 48 -6.34 -13.03 5.45
N SER A 49 -7.50 -12.41 5.64
CA SER A 49 -8.32 -11.93 4.53
C SER A 49 -7.75 -10.61 4.04
N ILE A 50 -7.60 -10.47 2.73
CA ILE A 50 -6.95 -9.32 2.12
C ILE A 50 -7.84 -8.74 1.04
N ALA A 51 -8.23 -7.48 1.22
CA ALA A 51 -8.95 -6.72 0.21
C ALA A 51 -8.04 -5.64 -0.37
N MET A 52 -8.38 -5.12 -1.54
CA MET A 52 -7.60 -4.11 -2.21
C MET A 52 -8.50 -3.10 -2.91
N GLY A 53 -8.17 -1.83 -2.79
CA GLY A 53 -8.69 -0.78 -3.66
C GLY A 53 -7.92 -0.77 -4.99
N GLY A 54 -8.03 0.25 -5.78
CA GLY A 54 -7.23 0.39 -6.99
C GLY A 54 -5.76 0.60 -6.66
N CYS A 55 -5.00 -0.47 -6.55
CA CYS A 55 -3.57 -0.41 -6.21
C CYS A 55 -2.73 -1.05 -7.32
N THR A 56 -2.44 -0.29 -8.36
CA THR A 56 -1.63 -0.73 -9.48
C THR A 56 -0.23 -1.17 -9.05
N SER A 57 0.35 -0.47 -8.06
CA SER A 57 1.67 -0.81 -7.54
C SER A 57 1.76 -2.23 -7.00
N ALA A 58 0.72 -2.73 -6.32
CA ALA A 58 0.71 -4.09 -5.81
C ALA A 58 0.73 -5.13 -6.94
N HIS A 59 0.02 -4.85 -8.05
CA HIS A 59 0.06 -5.71 -9.24
C HIS A 59 1.44 -5.66 -9.91
N GLU A 60 2.00 -4.48 -10.07
CA GLU A 60 3.29 -4.28 -10.76
C GLU A 60 4.44 -5.01 -10.08
N ILE A 61 4.46 -5.06 -8.76
CA ILE A 61 5.53 -5.75 -8.03
C ILE A 61 5.30 -7.27 -7.91
N GLY A 62 4.14 -7.76 -8.33
CA GLY A 62 3.82 -9.18 -8.24
C GLY A 62 3.27 -9.64 -6.88
N LEU A 63 2.89 -8.70 -6.02
CA LEU A 63 2.37 -9.02 -4.69
C LEU A 63 1.04 -9.78 -4.76
N ILE A 64 0.15 -9.40 -5.66
CA ILE A 64 -1.17 -10.05 -5.78
C ILE A 64 -1.01 -11.53 -6.14
N LYS A 65 -0.10 -11.84 -7.07
CA LYS A 65 0.18 -13.23 -7.43
C LYS A 65 0.74 -14.01 -6.25
N ALA A 66 1.65 -13.41 -5.49
CA ALA A 66 2.21 -14.03 -4.29
C ALA A 66 1.13 -14.33 -3.25
N LEU A 67 0.15 -13.44 -3.09
CA LEU A 67 -0.97 -13.65 -2.16
C LEU A 67 -1.91 -14.74 -2.65
N GLU A 68 -2.19 -14.81 -3.94
CA GLU A 68 -3.03 -15.86 -4.53
C GLU A 68 -2.39 -17.24 -4.42
N ASP A 69 -1.07 -17.31 -4.58
CA ASP A 69 -0.32 -18.58 -4.51
C ASP A 69 0.00 -19.00 -3.08
N GLY A 70 -0.12 -18.11 -2.10
CA GLY A 70 0.21 -18.36 -0.71
C GLY A 70 -0.99 -18.75 0.15
N ASN A 71 -0.76 -18.82 1.46
CA ASN A 71 -1.80 -19.19 2.44
C ASN A 71 -2.52 -17.93 2.93
N TYR A 72 -3.27 -17.29 2.02
CA TYR A 72 -4.03 -16.06 2.28
C TYR A 72 -5.41 -16.15 1.64
N ASN A 73 -6.37 -15.44 2.20
CA ASN A 73 -7.69 -15.30 1.61
C ASN A 73 -7.77 -13.97 0.85
N TYR A 74 -7.25 -13.96 -0.37
CA TYR A 74 -7.31 -12.78 -1.21
C TYR A 74 -8.70 -12.60 -1.82
N ILE A 75 -9.32 -11.45 -1.52
CA ILE A 75 -10.66 -11.10 -2.00
C ILE A 75 -10.53 -10.40 -3.34
N ASN A 76 -10.85 -11.12 -4.42
CA ASN A 76 -10.79 -10.53 -5.76
C ASN A 76 -12.08 -9.76 -6.05
N ARG A 77 -11.99 -8.43 -5.97
CA ARG A 77 -13.15 -7.54 -6.15
C ARG A 77 -13.76 -7.62 -7.56
N ALA A 78 -13.00 -8.06 -8.55
CA ALA A 78 -13.51 -8.22 -9.92
C ALA A 78 -14.55 -9.33 -10.03
N LYS A 79 -14.59 -10.26 -9.07
CA LYS A 79 -15.54 -11.37 -9.02
C LYS A 79 -16.76 -11.07 -8.16
N LEU A 80 -16.85 -9.90 -7.55
CA LEU A 80 -17.93 -9.52 -6.63
C LEU A 80 -18.69 -8.31 -7.17
N ALA A 81 -19.96 -8.20 -6.79
CA ALA A 81 -20.73 -6.98 -7.01
C ALA A 81 -20.08 -5.82 -6.23
N PRO A 82 -20.20 -4.57 -6.71
CA PRO A 82 -19.53 -3.44 -6.04
C PRO A 82 -19.83 -3.33 -4.54
N ARG A 83 -21.07 -3.51 -4.13
CA ARG A 83 -21.43 -3.44 -2.71
C ARG A 83 -20.86 -4.62 -1.91
N GLU A 84 -20.91 -5.82 -2.46
CA GLU A 84 -20.34 -7.00 -1.81
C GLU A 84 -18.82 -6.84 -1.63
N SER A 85 -18.15 -6.31 -2.64
CA SER A 85 -16.72 -6.02 -2.60
C SER A 85 -16.39 -5.01 -1.51
N LEU A 86 -17.16 -3.94 -1.39
CA LEU A 86 -16.94 -2.90 -0.39
C LEU A 86 -17.16 -3.45 1.02
N MET A 87 -18.22 -4.22 1.25
CA MET A 87 -18.51 -4.81 2.56
C MET A 87 -17.43 -5.82 2.95
N ALA A 88 -16.99 -6.65 2.01
CA ALA A 88 -15.87 -7.58 2.26
C ALA A 88 -14.58 -6.83 2.60
N ALA A 89 -14.33 -5.68 1.98
CA ALA A 89 -13.17 -4.86 2.28
C ALA A 89 -13.23 -4.30 3.71
N TYR A 90 -14.39 -3.84 4.16
CA TYR A 90 -14.54 -3.36 5.53
C TYR A 90 -14.27 -4.44 6.58
N ASP A 91 -14.59 -5.69 6.29
CA ASP A 91 -14.38 -6.80 7.19
C ASP A 91 -12.99 -7.45 7.05
N ALA A 92 -12.20 -7.03 6.09
CA ALA A 92 -10.90 -7.65 5.83
C ALA A 92 -9.90 -7.43 6.96
N ASP A 93 -9.01 -8.39 7.15
CA ASP A 93 -7.89 -8.26 8.09
C ASP A 93 -6.89 -7.23 7.59
N VAL A 94 -6.62 -7.21 6.28
CA VAL A 94 -5.68 -6.30 5.65
C VAL A 94 -6.30 -5.65 4.42
N PHE A 95 -6.13 -4.35 4.30
CA PHE A 95 -6.49 -3.61 3.10
C PHE A 95 -5.22 -3.09 2.43
N LEU A 96 -5.04 -3.43 1.16
CA LEU A 96 -3.92 -2.94 0.36
C LEU A 96 -4.33 -1.70 -0.41
N SER A 97 -3.50 -0.68 -0.34
CA SER A 97 -3.75 0.56 -1.06
C SER A 97 -2.45 1.17 -1.55
N SER A 98 -2.57 2.14 -2.43
CA SER A 98 -1.50 3.07 -2.75
C SER A 98 -2.00 4.47 -2.44
N ALA A 99 -1.11 5.46 -2.49
CA ALA A 99 -1.48 6.85 -2.35
C ALA A 99 -1.41 7.54 -3.71
N ASN A 100 -2.21 8.59 -3.90
CA ASN A 100 -2.09 9.43 -5.09
C ASN A 100 -0.77 10.19 -5.08
N ALA A 101 -0.36 10.66 -3.90
CA ALA A 101 0.94 11.29 -3.68
C ALA A 101 1.34 11.12 -2.22
N ILE A 102 2.63 11.22 -1.96
CA ILE A 102 3.17 11.26 -0.60
C ILE A 102 4.23 12.36 -0.54
N THR A 103 4.13 13.24 0.45
CA THR A 103 5.11 14.31 0.62
C THR A 103 6.41 13.78 1.20
N SER A 104 7.49 14.53 1.04
CA SER A 104 8.80 14.13 1.57
C SER A 104 8.84 14.07 3.10
N ASP A 105 7.88 14.70 3.78
CA ASP A 105 7.72 14.63 5.24
C ASP A 105 6.62 13.65 5.69
N GLY A 106 6.12 12.80 4.79
CA GLY A 106 5.26 11.68 5.14
C GLY A 106 3.76 11.94 5.17
N VAL A 107 3.28 12.96 4.48
CA VAL A 107 1.84 13.20 4.34
C VAL A 107 1.33 12.50 3.09
N MET A 108 0.40 11.57 3.24
CA MET A 108 -0.22 10.88 2.12
C MET A 108 -1.47 11.61 1.63
N VAL A 109 -1.60 11.73 0.33
CA VAL A 109 -2.76 12.34 -0.33
C VAL A 109 -3.53 11.24 -1.06
N ASN A 110 -4.82 11.12 -0.75
CA ASN A 110 -5.69 10.11 -1.34
C ASN A 110 -6.98 10.76 -1.83
N ILE A 111 -7.30 10.57 -3.09
CA ILE A 111 -8.48 11.13 -3.74
C ILE A 111 -9.21 10.02 -4.48
N ASP A 112 -10.49 9.78 -4.15
CA ASP A 112 -11.32 8.79 -4.80
C ASP A 112 -12.55 9.44 -5.42
N GLY A 113 -13.00 8.90 -6.56
CA GLY A 113 -14.26 9.29 -7.16
C GLY A 113 -15.50 8.86 -6.37
N ASN A 114 -15.43 7.68 -5.72
CA ASN A 114 -16.56 7.05 -5.01
C ASN A 114 -16.30 6.83 -3.52
N SER A 115 -15.24 7.39 -2.97
CA SER A 115 -14.83 7.24 -1.56
C SER A 115 -14.57 5.79 -1.11
N ASN A 116 -14.51 4.85 -2.02
CA ASN A 116 -14.37 3.42 -1.69
C ASN A 116 -13.03 3.09 -1.02
N ARG A 117 -11.91 3.55 -1.59
CA ARG A 117 -10.58 3.33 -1.02
C ARG A 117 -10.38 4.16 0.25
N VAL A 118 -10.72 5.44 0.19
CA VAL A 118 -10.53 6.36 1.32
C VAL A 118 -11.32 5.90 2.54
N SER A 119 -12.55 5.42 2.37
CA SER A 119 -13.35 4.91 3.49
C SER A 119 -12.71 3.68 4.15
N CYS A 120 -12.13 2.76 3.37
CA CYS A 120 -11.44 1.59 3.91
C CYS A 120 -10.11 1.94 4.58
N ILE A 121 -9.42 2.97 4.12
CA ILE A 121 -8.20 3.48 4.76
C ILE A 121 -8.55 4.07 6.12
N ALA A 122 -9.62 4.83 6.20
CA ALA A 122 -10.02 5.53 7.41
C ALA A 122 -10.60 4.58 8.48
N GLN A 123 -11.35 3.57 8.06
CA GLN A 123 -12.04 2.68 9.01
C GLN A 123 -12.44 1.36 8.34
N GLY A 124 -12.57 0.33 9.15
CA GLY A 124 -13.04 -1.00 8.75
C GLY A 124 -11.97 -2.05 8.86
N PRO A 125 -11.05 -2.17 7.89
CA PRO A 125 -9.99 -3.18 7.95
C PRO A 125 -9.13 -3.03 9.20
N LYS A 126 -8.66 -4.15 9.73
CA LYS A 126 -7.82 -4.14 10.95
C LYS A 126 -6.46 -3.53 10.70
N LYS A 127 -5.94 -3.63 9.47
CA LYS A 127 -4.63 -3.13 9.08
C LYS A 127 -4.68 -2.62 7.66
N VAL A 128 -4.01 -1.51 7.40
CA VAL A 128 -3.84 -0.98 6.05
C VAL A 128 -2.36 -1.02 5.68
N VAL A 129 -2.06 -1.60 4.54
CA VAL A 129 -0.69 -1.65 4.00
C VAL A 129 -0.66 -0.85 2.71
N PHE A 130 0.17 0.17 2.67
CA PHE A 130 0.35 1.02 1.49
C PHE A 130 1.57 0.56 0.70
N ILE A 131 1.37 0.38 -0.61
CA ILE A 131 2.45 0.14 -1.56
C ILE A 131 2.55 1.39 -2.43
N VAL A 132 3.62 2.15 -2.25
CA VAL A 132 3.78 3.45 -2.91
C VAL A 132 5.10 3.49 -3.67
N GLY A 133 5.02 3.76 -4.97
CA GLY A 133 6.22 3.95 -5.79
C GLY A 133 6.90 5.28 -5.49
N MET A 134 8.21 5.32 -5.66
CA MET A 134 9.00 6.56 -5.44
C MET A 134 8.56 7.69 -6.37
N ASN A 135 7.94 7.38 -7.50
CA ASN A 135 7.38 8.38 -8.42
C ASN A 135 6.21 9.17 -7.82
N LYS A 136 5.64 8.71 -6.69
CA LYS A 136 4.56 9.41 -5.99
C LYS A 136 5.06 10.41 -4.95
N VAL A 137 6.37 10.42 -4.67
CA VAL A 137 6.95 11.35 -3.69
C VAL A 137 7.04 12.76 -4.27
N CYS A 138 6.51 13.72 -3.54
CA CYS A 138 6.58 15.16 -3.87
C CYS A 138 7.13 15.95 -2.68
N SER A 139 7.53 17.19 -2.91
CA SER A 139 8.17 18.00 -1.86
C SER A 139 7.17 18.47 -0.79
N ASP A 140 5.97 18.86 -1.19
CA ASP A 140 4.93 19.38 -0.31
C ASP A 140 3.54 19.20 -0.96
N LEU A 141 2.51 19.76 -0.33
CA LEU A 141 1.12 19.66 -0.80
C LEU A 141 0.78 20.60 -1.97
N ASP A 142 1.65 21.54 -2.27
CA ASP A 142 1.48 22.46 -3.38
C ASP A 142 2.13 21.90 -4.66
#